data_5cde365c8fa06a26ace383d79a9bf7fa
#
_entry.id   5cde365c8fa06a26ace383d79a9bf7fa
#
_cell.length_a   1.000
_cell.length_b   1.000
_cell.length_c   1.000
_cell.angle_alpha   90.00
_cell.angle_beta   90.00
_cell.angle_gamma   90.00
#
_symmetry.space_group_name_H-M   'P 1'
#
loop_
_entity.id
_entity.type
_entity.pdbx_description
1 polymer ?
#
loop_
_entity_poly.entity_id
_entity_poly.type
_entity_poly.pdbx_seq_one_letter_code
_entity_poly.pdbx_strand_id
1 'polypeptide(L)'
;MLLSDRDIRAEIAAERLGIEPYDPDLVQPSSVDVRLDNMFRVFNNTRYTHIDPAKQQDELTSLVQPEPGEPFVLHPGEFVLGSTLELCTLPDDLAGRLEGKSSLGRLGLLTHSTAGFIDPGFSGHITLELSNVANLPITLWPGMKIGQLCLLRLTSPAEHPYGSAQAGSKYQGQRGPTPSRSYQNFIKSS
;
A
#
# COMPACT_ATOMS: atom_id res chain seq x y z
N MET A 1 -19.24 -0.53 -8.51
CA MET A 1 -20.13 -0.33 -7.33
C MET A 1 -19.29 -0.61 -6.09
N LEU A 2 -19.32 0.28 -5.08
CA LEU A 2 -18.62 0.09 -3.81
C LEU A 2 -19.29 -1.05 -3.03
N LEU A 3 -18.48 -1.97 -2.47
CA LEU A 3 -18.99 -3.08 -1.67
C LEU A 3 -19.35 -2.61 -0.25
N SER A 4 -20.46 -3.14 0.28
CA SER A 4 -20.81 -3.03 1.69
C SER A 4 -20.03 -4.05 2.53
N ASP A 5 -20.07 -3.89 3.86
CA ASP A 5 -19.49 -4.86 4.81
C ASP A 5 -20.02 -6.29 4.60
N ARG A 6 -21.31 -6.44 4.30
CA ARG A 6 -21.94 -7.72 4.00
C ARG A 6 -21.33 -8.36 2.74
N ASP A 7 -21.16 -7.57 1.66
CA ASP A 7 -20.61 -8.05 0.41
C ASP A 7 -19.11 -8.36 0.54
N ILE A 8 -18.36 -7.55 1.30
CA ILE A 8 -16.95 -7.80 1.64
C ILE A 8 -16.80 -9.14 2.37
N ARG A 9 -17.62 -9.38 3.40
CA ARG A 9 -17.61 -10.67 4.13
C ARG A 9 -17.97 -11.84 3.24
N ALA A 10 -18.91 -11.67 2.30
CA ALA A 10 -19.29 -12.70 1.35
C ALA A 10 -18.15 -13.05 0.37
N GLU A 11 -17.43 -12.04 -0.14
CA GLU A 11 -16.28 -12.26 -1.02
C GLU A 11 -15.13 -12.97 -0.30
N ILE A 12 -14.88 -12.64 0.97
CA ILE A 12 -13.86 -13.32 1.81
C ILE A 12 -14.30 -14.76 2.10
N ALA A 13 -15.56 -14.98 2.49
CA ALA A 13 -16.08 -16.33 2.78
C ALA A 13 -16.09 -17.23 1.54
N ALA A 14 -16.22 -16.66 0.35
CA ALA A 14 -16.13 -17.37 -0.93
C ALA A 14 -14.67 -17.54 -1.43
N GLU A 15 -13.66 -17.16 -0.63
CA GLU A 15 -12.23 -17.21 -0.95
C GLU A 15 -11.86 -16.45 -2.24
N ARG A 16 -12.68 -15.48 -2.64
CA ARG A 16 -12.44 -14.63 -3.82
C ARG A 16 -11.60 -13.41 -3.48
N LEU A 17 -11.83 -12.82 -2.31
CA LEU A 17 -11.05 -11.73 -1.74
C LEU A 17 -10.17 -12.27 -0.63
N GLY A 18 -8.85 -12.20 -0.78
CA GLY A 18 -7.88 -12.55 0.25
C GLY A 18 -7.44 -11.33 1.05
N ILE A 19 -7.47 -11.44 2.38
CA ILE A 19 -6.88 -10.48 3.33
C ILE A 19 -6.23 -11.31 4.44
N GLU A 20 -4.92 -11.31 4.54
CA GLU A 20 -4.17 -12.16 5.46
C GLU A 20 -3.14 -11.36 6.28
N PRO A 21 -3.22 -11.39 7.61
CA PRO A 21 -4.20 -12.10 8.43
C PRO A 21 -5.56 -11.40 8.45
N TYR A 22 -6.64 -12.17 8.30
CA TYR A 22 -8.00 -11.64 8.38
C TYR A 22 -8.45 -11.45 9.83
N ASP A 23 -9.00 -10.28 10.10
CA ASP A 23 -9.64 -9.94 11.36
C ASP A 23 -11.05 -9.36 11.06
N PRO A 24 -12.13 -10.04 11.44
CA PRO A 24 -13.50 -9.58 11.15
C PRO A 24 -13.85 -8.23 11.78
N ASP A 25 -13.16 -7.81 12.85
CA ASP A 25 -13.38 -6.54 13.54
C ASP A 25 -12.79 -5.34 12.75
N LEU A 26 -11.99 -5.61 11.72
CA LEU A 26 -11.48 -4.59 10.82
C LEU A 26 -12.46 -4.22 9.69
N VAL A 27 -13.52 -5.01 9.48
CA VAL A 27 -14.53 -4.73 8.43
C VAL A 27 -15.42 -3.59 8.88
N GLN A 28 -15.40 -2.51 8.09
CA GLN A 28 -16.17 -1.29 8.26
C GLN A 28 -17.36 -1.28 7.27
N PRO A 29 -18.35 -0.37 7.39
CA PRO A 29 -19.57 -0.39 6.56
C PRO A 29 -19.33 -0.46 5.04
N SER A 30 -18.17 0.01 4.53
CA SER A 30 -17.84 0.01 3.08
C SER A 30 -16.35 -0.13 2.80
N SER A 31 -15.59 -0.65 3.75
CA SER A 31 -14.13 -0.84 3.62
C SER A 31 -13.63 -1.87 4.61
N VAL A 32 -12.35 -2.22 4.52
CA VAL A 32 -11.61 -2.97 5.54
C VAL A 32 -10.48 -2.10 6.04
N ASP A 33 -10.39 -1.91 7.36
CA ASP A 33 -9.23 -1.26 7.96
C ASP A 33 -7.99 -2.12 7.72
N VAL A 34 -6.88 -1.48 7.36
CA VAL A 34 -5.57 -2.12 7.20
C VAL A 34 -4.60 -1.58 8.22
N ARG A 35 -3.69 -2.46 8.67
CA ARG A 35 -2.72 -2.15 9.72
C ARG A 35 -1.34 -1.89 9.13
N LEU A 36 -0.54 -1.13 9.86
CA LEU A 36 0.83 -0.82 9.50
C LEU A 36 1.75 -2.00 9.86
N ASP A 37 2.57 -2.43 8.91
CA ASP A 37 3.66 -3.38 9.15
C ASP A 37 4.82 -2.71 9.93
N ASN A 38 5.79 -3.50 10.37
CA ASN A 38 6.96 -3.03 11.12
C ASN A 38 8.17 -2.70 10.23
N MET A 39 8.00 -2.71 8.92
CA MET A 39 9.07 -2.42 7.95
C MET A 39 8.86 -1.07 7.28
N PHE A 40 9.94 -0.29 7.20
CA PHE A 40 9.96 1.04 6.57
C PHE A 40 11.14 1.16 5.62
N ARG A 41 10.98 1.95 4.55
CA ARG A 41 12.10 2.38 3.70
C ARG A 41 12.30 3.87 3.81
N VAL A 42 13.50 4.25 4.22
CA VAL A 42 13.94 5.64 4.32
C VAL A 42 14.84 6.00 3.15
N PHE A 43 14.77 7.24 2.67
CA PHE A 43 15.57 7.71 1.54
C PHE A 43 16.99 8.06 1.99
N ASN A 44 17.98 7.64 1.20
CA ASN A 44 19.41 7.92 1.41
C ASN A 44 19.79 9.25 0.74
N ASN A 45 19.59 10.36 1.44
CA ASN A 45 19.80 11.71 0.92
C ASN A 45 21.27 12.05 0.61
N THR A 46 22.23 11.23 1.03
CA THR A 46 23.67 11.47 0.84
C THR A 46 24.26 10.76 -0.38
N ARG A 47 23.55 9.79 -0.97
CA ARG A 47 24.09 8.95 -2.05
C ARG A 47 23.88 9.55 -3.43
N TYR A 48 22.77 10.24 -3.63
CA TYR A 48 22.38 10.81 -4.93
C TYR A 48 22.08 12.31 -4.79
N THR A 49 22.42 13.08 -5.82
CA THR A 49 22.10 14.51 -5.89
C THR A 49 20.65 14.77 -6.32
N HIS A 50 20.01 13.78 -6.95
CA HIS A 50 18.63 13.86 -7.42
C HIS A 50 18.08 12.46 -7.65
N ILE A 51 16.76 12.37 -7.74
CA ILE A 51 16.03 11.15 -8.13
C ILE A 51 15.75 11.23 -9.63
N ASP A 52 16.19 10.22 -10.39
CA ASP A 52 15.92 10.09 -11.82
C ASP A 52 14.98 8.89 -12.05
N PRO A 53 13.68 9.11 -12.32
CA PRO A 53 12.72 8.03 -12.51
C PRO A 53 13.02 7.11 -13.69
N ALA A 54 13.86 7.55 -14.64
CA ALA A 54 14.24 6.77 -15.81
C ALA A 54 15.43 5.83 -15.56
N LYS A 55 16.09 5.95 -14.41
CA LYS A 55 17.27 5.16 -14.05
C LYS A 55 17.00 4.30 -12.83
N GLN A 56 17.56 3.10 -12.84
CA GLN A 56 17.67 2.31 -11.63
C GLN A 56 18.73 2.96 -10.73
N GLN A 57 18.30 3.39 -9.53
CA GLN A 57 19.18 3.97 -8.53
C GLN A 57 19.25 3.01 -7.34
N ASP A 58 20.30 2.18 -7.32
CA ASP A 58 20.50 1.17 -6.27
C ASP A 58 20.75 1.87 -4.92
N GLU A 59 20.15 1.32 -3.87
CA GLU A 59 20.25 1.86 -2.51
C GLU A 59 19.75 3.31 -2.37
N LEU A 60 18.85 3.76 -3.25
CA LEU A 60 18.14 5.02 -3.08
C LEU A 60 17.36 5.04 -1.75
N THR A 61 16.91 3.88 -1.30
CA THR A 61 16.25 3.68 -0.01
C THR A 61 16.90 2.53 0.77
N SER A 62 16.91 2.65 2.10
CA SER A 62 17.33 1.59 3.03
C SER A 62 16.14 1.07 3.81
N LEU A 63 16.11 -0.24 4.05
CA LEU A 63 15.11 -0.86 4.92
C LEU A 63 15.47 -0.60 6.38
N VAL A 64 14.49 -0.14 7.15
CA VAL A 64 14.58 0.11 8.59
C VAL A 64 13.44 -0.66 9.26
N GLN A 65 13.75 -1.30 10.37
CA GLN A 65 12.79 -2.00 11.20
C GLN A 65 13.00 -1.57 12.65
N PRO A 66 12.00 -0.94 13.28
CA PRO A 66 12.07 -0.63 14.72
C PRO A 66 12.21 -1.92 15.55
N GLU A 67 12.82 -1.77 16.72
CA GLU A 67 12.89 -2.88 17.69
C GLU A 67 11.46 -3.29 18.13
N PRO A 68 11.26 -4.56 18.52
CA PRO A 68 9.95 -5.02 18.99
C PRO A 68 9.40 -4.15 20.12
N GLY A 69 8.19 -3.60 19.91
CA GLY A 69 7.53 -2.70 20.88
C GLY A 69 7.89 -1.22 20.73
N GLU A 70 8.80 -0.87 19.83
CA GLU A 70 9.17 0.53 19.54
C GLU A 70 8.43 1.05 18.29
N PRO A 71 8.08 2.35 18.26
CA PRO A 71 7.47 2.98 17.08
C PRO A 71 8.54 3.45 16.11
N PHE A 72 8.14 3.60 14.84
CA PHE A 72 8.89 4.42 13.90
C PHE A 72 8.51 5.90 14.10
N VAL A 73 9.49 6.80 14.19
CA VAL A 73 9.26 8.25 14.34
C VAL A 73 9.39 8.92 12.98
N LEU A 74 8.29 9.48 12.47
CA LEU A 74 8.24 10.22 11.21
C LEU A 74 8.32 11.71 11.50
N HIS A 75 9.46 12.35 11.15
CA HIS A 75 9.67 13.77 11.40
C HIS A 75 8.91 14.68 10.42
N PRO A 76 8.66 15.95 10.77
CA PRO A 76 8.05 16.92 9.87
C PRO A 76 8.75 17.02 8.51
N GLY A 77 7.98 16.94 7.42
CA GLY A 77 8.51 17.00 6.06
C GLY A 77 9.16 15.72 5.54
N GLU A 78 9.25 14.67 6.36
CA GLU A 78 9.76 13.38 5.90
C GLU A 78 8.73 12.62 5.06
N PHE A 79 9.26 11.85 4.12
CA PHE A 79 8.54 10.90 3.29
C PHE A 79 9.23 9.54 3.38
N VAL A 80 8.48 8.49 3.71
CA VAL A 80 8.98 7.12 3.83
C VAL A 80 8.00 6.14 3.20
N LEU A 81 8.49 4.98 2.79
CA LEU A 81 7.61 3.89 2.37
C LEU A 81 7.39 2.95 3.55
N GLY A 82 6.12 2.67 3.83
CA GLY A 82 5.69 1.58 4.70
C GLY A 82 4.96 0.52 3.89
N SER A 83 4.35 -0.45 4.57
CA SER A 83 3.45 -1.42 3.96
C SER A 83 2.30 -1.76 4.87
N THR A 84 1.24 -2.31 4.30
CA THR A 84 0.20 -2.97 5.09
C THR A 84 0.76 -4.23 5.73
N LEU A 85 0.28 -4.54 6.95
CA LEU A 85 0.50 -5.83 7.60
C LEU A 85 -0.21 -6.93 6.83
N GLU A 86 -1.39 -6.63 6.29
CA GLU A 86 -2.20 -7.54 5.51
C GLU A 86 -1.64 -7.72 4.10
N LEU A 87 -1.54 -8.96 3.67
CA LEU A 87 -1.44 -9.32 2.27
C LEU A 87 -2.85 -9.30 1.69
N CYS A 88 -3.04 -8.55 0.61
CA CYS A 88 -4.31 -8.43 -0.08
C CYS A 88 -4.26 -9.16 -1.43
N THR A 89 -5.31 -9.94 -1.75
CA THR A 89 -5.46 -10.62 -3.05
C THR A 89 -6.84 -10.30 -3.61
N LEU A 90 -6.87 -9.63 -4.75
CA LEU A 90 -8.09 -9.20 -5.41
C LEU A 90 -8.39 -10.12 -6.60
N PRO A 91 -9.67 -10.53 -6.82
CA PRO A 91 -10.07 -11.19 -8.05
C PRO A 91 -10.03 -10.22 -9.25
N ASP A 92 -10.27 -10.74 -10.44
CA ASP A 92 -10.22 -10.00 -11.69
C ASP A 92 -11.41 -9.03 -11.92
N ASP A 93 -12.43 -9.08 -11.07
CA ASP A 93 -13.64 -8.25 -11.13
C ASP A 93 -13.78 -7.27 -9.93
N LEU A 94 -12.79 -7.22 -9.04
CA LEU A 94 -12.73 -6.27 -7.93
C LEU A 94 -11.48 -5.40 -8.03
N ALA A 95 -11.67 -4.09 -7.96
CA ALA A 95 -10.59 -3.13 -7.74
C ALA A 95 -10.57 -2.69 -6.28
N GLY A 96 -9.39 -2.36 -5.76
CA GLY A 96 -9.21 -1.76 -4.45
C GLY A 96 -8.91 -0.27 -4.56
N ARG A 97 -9.27 0.48 -3.51
CA ARG A 97 -8.80 1.85 -3.30
C ARG A 97 -8.39 2.02 -1.85
N LEU A 98 -7.12 2.34 -1.65
CA LEU A 98 -6.59 2.65 -0.34
C LEU A 98 -6.87 4.11 0.00
N GLU A 99 -7.48 4.34 1.16
CA GLU A 99 -7.74 5.65 1.74
C GLU A 99 -7.08 5.75 3.11
N GLY A 100 -6.67 6.96 3.50
CA GLY A 100 -6.18 7.23 4.85
C GLY A 100 -7.29 7.18 5.90
N LYS A 101 -6.90 7.11 7.17
CA LYS A 101 -7.82 7.27 8.30
C LYS A 101 -7.98 8.75 8.62
N SER A 102 -9.23 9.25 8.64
CA SER A 102 -9.53 10.66 8.91
C SER A 102 -8.98 11.15 10.27
N SER A 103 -8.90 10.26 11.26
CA SER A 103 -8.29 10.57 12.56
C SER A 103 -6.79 10.83 12.47
N LEU A 104 -6.07 10.14 11.61
CA LEU A 104 -4.63 10.33 11.38
C LEU A 104 -4.37 11.52 10.46
N GLY A 105 -5.21 11.69 9.43
CA GLY A 105 -5.14 12.85 8.54
C GLY A 105 -5.27 14.18 9.29
N ARG A 106 -6.11 14.24 10.34
CA ARG A 106 -6.24 15.42 11.23
C ARG A 106 -5.01 15.70 12.09
N LEU A 107 -4.10 14.73 12.22
CA LEU A 107 -2.81 14.90 12.88
C LEU A 107 -1.70 15.30 11.89
N GLY A 108 -2.02 15.38 10.58
CA GLY A 108 -1.06 15.69 9.53
C GLY A 108 -0.34 14.48 8.95
N LEU A 109 -0.82 13.27 9.20
CA LEU A 109 -0.31 12.07 8.55
C LEU A 109 -1.02 11.84 7.21
N LEU A 110 -0.25 11.83 6.13
CA LEU A 110 -0.71 11.34 4.83
C LEU A 110 -0.28 9.87 4.71
N THR A 111 -1.25 9.00 4.50
CA THR A 111 -1.01 7.55 4.38
C THR A 111 -0.72 7.15 2.94
N HIS A 112 -1.28 7.90 1.97
CA HIS A 112 -1.13 7.64 0.55
C HIS A 112 -1.45 8.91 -0.22
N SER A 113 -0.47 9.43 -0.96
CA SER A 113 -0.61 10.76 -1.56
C SER A 113 -1.09 10.71 -3.01
N THR A 114 -0.79 9.64 -3.76
CA THR A 114 -0.93 9.69 -5.23
C THR A 114 -1.61 8.47 -5.84
N ALA A 115 -1.22 7.25 -5.52
CA ALA A 115 -1.59 6.05 -6.26
C ALA A 115 -2.37 5.02 -5.40
N GLY A 116 -3.48 5.47 -4.80
CA GLY A 116 -4.33 4.64 -3.94
C GLY A 116 -5.14 3.56 -4.67
N PHE A 117 -5.10 3.51 -6.00
CA PHE A 117 -5.84 2.54 -6.78
C PHE A 117 -5.07 1.22 -6.88
N ILE A 118 -5.77 0.11 -6.65
CA ILE A 118 -5.23 -1.24 -6.69
C ILE A 118 -6.02 -2.01 -7.75
N ASP A 119 -5.31 -2.44 -8.78
CA ASP A 119 -5.92 -3.09 -9.93
C ASP A 119 -6.47 -4.48 -9.61
N PRO A 120 -7.53 -4.93 -10.31
CA PRO A 120 -8.02 -6.30 -10.25
C PRO A 120 -6.92 -7.31 -10.56
N GLY A 121 -6.86 -8.41 -9.80
CA GLY A 121 -5.81 -9.44 -9.95
C GLY A 121 -4.55 -9.18 -9.11
N PHE A 122 -4.42 -8.02 -8.46
CA PHE A 122 -3.29 -7.75 -7.56
C PHE A 122 -3.25 -8.74 -6.40
N SER A 123 -2.04 -9.19 -6.07
CA SER A 123 -1.75 -9.96 -4.84
C SER A 123 -0.42 -9.47 -4.25
N GLY A 124 -0.41 -9.11 -2.96
CA GLY A 124 0.77 -8.62 -2.26
C GLY A 124 0.45 -7.72 -1.07
N HIS A 125 1.49 -7.26 -0.37
CA HIS A 125 1.36 -6.18 0.60
C HIS A 125 1.20 -4.85 -0.16
N ILE A 126 0.35 -3.94 0.35
CA ILE A 126 0.19 -2.62 -0.26
C ILE A 126 1.29 -1.71 0.29
N THR A 127 2.12 -1.15 -0.59
CA THR A 127 3.11 -0.16 -0.19
C THR A 127 2.42 1.16 0.13
N LEU A 128 2.76 1.75 1.27
CA LEU A 128 2.22 3.01 1.79
C LEU A 128 3.22 4.14 1.57
N GLU A 129 2.75 5.28 1.11
CA GLU A 129 3.52 6.51 0.90
C GLU A 129 3.28 7.46 2.08
N LEU A 130 3.98 7.21 3.20
CA LEU A 130 3.75 7.92 4.46
C LEU A 130 4.48 9.25 4.47
N SER A 131 3.76 10.32 4.77
CA SER A 131 4.33 11.68 4.87
C SER A 131 3.75 12.44 6.06
N ASN A 132 4.61 13.19 6.75
CA ASN A 132 4.23 14.05 7.87
C ASN A 132 4.23 15.51 7.42
N VAL A 133 3.03 16.09 7.28
CA VAL A 133 2.86 17.51 6.94
C VAL A 133 2.56 18.39 8.17
N ALA A 134 2.59 17.81 9.37
CA ALA A 134 2.48 18.56 10.62
C ALA A 134 3.83 19.16 11.05
N ASN A 135 3.81 19.94 12.12
CA ASN A 135 5.02 20.58 12.67
C ASN A 135 5.69 19.78 13.80
N LEU A 136 5.09 18.67 14.21
CA LEU A 136 5.60 17.76 15.24
C LEU A 136 5.86 16.38 14.67
N PRO A 137 6.86 15.63 15.18
CA PRO A 137 7.05 14.24 14.84
C PRO A 137 5.81 13.41 15.16
N ILE A 138 5.49 12.45 14.28
CA ILE A 138 4.39 11.50 14.46
C ILE A 138 4.99 10.12 14.73
N THR A 139 4.54 9.46 15.81
CA THR A 139 4.92 8.08 16.12
C THR A 139 4.02 7.10 15.41
N LEU A 140 4.61 6.21 14.63
CA LEU A 140 3.94 5.18 13.87
C LEU A 140 4.18 3.81 14.54
N TRP A 141 3.14 3.28 15.16
CA TRP A 141 3.22 1.99 15.85
C TRP A 141 2.91 0.84 14.90
N PRO A 142 3.78 -0.18 14.78
CA PRO A 142 3.45 -1.41 14.08
C PRO A 142 2.12 -2.00 14.59
N GLY A 143 1.27 -2.46 13.67
CA GLY A 143 -0.05 -2.99 13.99
C GLY A 143 -1.17 -1.95 14.16
N MET A 144 -0.86 -0.63 14.18
CA MET A 144 -1.89 0.39 14.22
C MET A 144 -2.73 0.41 12.93
N LYS A 145 -4.02 0.75 13.03
CA LYS A 145 -4.88 0.99 11.86
C LYS A 145 -4.38 2.22 11.13
N ILE A 146 -3.79 2.03 9.93
CA ILE A 146 -3.13 3.09 9.17
C ILE A 146 -3.98 3.63 8.03
N GLY A 147 -4.81 2.79 7.44
CA GLY A 147 -5.65 3.11 6.30
C GLY A 147 -6.90 2.24 6.26
N GLN A 148 -7.63 2.36 5.18
CA GLN A 148 -8.81 1.55 4.88
C GLN A 148 -8.85 1.21 3.39
N LEU A 149 -9.13 -0.05 3.08
CA LEU A 149 -9.25 -0.57 1.74
C LEU A 149 -10.73 -0.60 1.34
N CYS A 150 -11.11 0.28 0.43
CA CYS A 150 -12.41 0.27 -0.24
C CYS A 150 -12.37 -0.67 -1.44
N LEU A 151 -13.43 -1.45 -1.67
CA LEU A 151 -13.51 -2.44 -2.73
C LEU A 151 -14.62 -2.08 -3.71
N LEU A 152 -14.29 -2.06 -4.98
CA LEU A 152 -15.18 -1.63 -6.06
C LEU A 152 -15.36 -2.79 -7.06
N ARG A 153 -16.62 -3.20 -7.26
CA ARG A 153 -16.93 -4.17 -8.29
C ARG A 153 -16.92 -3.53 -9.66
N LEU A 154 -16.20 -4.14 -10.59
CA LEU A 154 -16.22 -3.78 -11.99
C LEU A 154 -17.54 -4.21 -12.65
N THR A 155 -17.89 -3.59 -13.77
CA THR A 155 -19.05 -3.94 -14.59
C THR A 155 -18.86 -5.27 -15.35
N SER A 156 -17.61 -5.67 -15.57
CA SER A 156 -17.16 -6.94 -16.10
C SER A 156 -15.76 -7.26 -15.59
N PRO A 157 -15.32 -8.52 -15.54
CA PRO A 157 -13.93 -8.86 -15.22
C PRO A 157 -12.94 -8.17 -16.15
N ALA A 158 -11.75 -7.83 -15.63
CA ALA A 158 -10.67 -7.28 -16.44
C ALA A 158 -10.18 -8.31 -17.45
N GLU A 159 -10.04 -7.90 -18.71
CA GLU A 159 -9.51 -8.78 -19.77
C GLU A 159 -8.04 -9.14 -19.53
N HIS A 160 -7.27 -8.19 -18.98
CA HIS A 160 -5.86 -8.36 -18.62
C HIS A 160 -5.65 -7.93 -17.15
N PRO A 161 -5.98 -8.79 -16.17
CA PRO A 161 -5.82 -8.42 -14.76
C PRO A 161 -4.34 -8.23 -14.39
N TYR A 162 -4.11 -7.51 -13.32
CA TYR A 162 -2.78 -7.28 -12.77
C TYR A 162 -2.07 -8.62 -12.50
N GLY A 163 -0.80 -8.72 -12.92
CA GLY A 163 -0.03 -9.97 -12.86
C GLY A 163 -0.10 -10.81 -14.13
N SER A 164 -1.04 -10.52 -15.06
CA SER A 164 -1.04 -11.18 -16.38
C SER A 164 0.12 -10.70 -17.25
N ALA A 165 0.53 -11.51 -18.23
CA ALA A 165 1.67 -11.19 -19.10
C ALA A 165 1.48 -9.86 -19.87
N GLN A 166 0.23 -9.50 -20.18
CA GLN A 166 -0.12 -8.29 -20.93
C GLN A 166 -0.19 -7.03 -20.07
N ALA A 167 -0.41 -7.15 -18.76
CA ALA A 167 -0.63 -6.01 -17.87
C ALA A 167 0.63 -5.18 -17.56
N GLY A 168 1.84 -5.69 -17.83
CA GLY A 168 3.09 -4.99 -17.54
C GLY A 168 3.29 -4.69 -16.03
N SER A 169 2.76 -5.55 -15.17
CA SER A 169 2.68 -5.37 -13.73
C SER A 169 4.07 -5.38 -13.08
N LYS A 170 4.35 -4.37 -12.24
CA LYS A 170 5.69 -4.20 -11.61
C LYS A 170 5.77 -4.76 -10.19
N TYR A 171 4.63 -4.90 -9.49
CA TYR A 171 4.60 -5.12 -8.05
C TYR A 171 3.80 -6.35 -7.62
N GLN A 172 3.49 -7.25 -8.55
CA GLN A 172 2.79 -8.51 -8.24
C GLN A 172 3.62 -9.36 -7.28
N GLY A 173 3.00 -9.86 -6.22
CA GLY A 173 3.64 -10.67 -5.19
C GLY A 173 4.60 -9.92 -4.28
N GLN A 174 4.56 -8.58 -4.26
CA GLN A 174 5.46 -7.79 -3.40
C GLN A 174 5.26 -8.10 -1.91
N ARG A 175 6.38 -8.07 -1.17
CA ARG A 175 6.44 -8.30 0.27
C ARG A 175 7.07 -7.09 0.96
N GLY A 176 6.37 -6.56 1.99
CA GLY A 176 6.81 -5.34 2.68
C GLY A 176 6.87 -4.10 1.76
N PRO A 177 7.46 -2.98 2.21
CA PRO A 177 7.58 -1.76 1.43
C PRO A 177 8.55 -1.96 0.26
N THR A 178 8.04 -1.89 -0.96
CA THR A 178 8.80 -2.13 -2.19
C THR A 178 9.25 -0.78 -2.79
N PRO A 179 10.55 -0.62 -3.14
CA PRO A 179 11.04 0.60 -3.78
C PRO A 179 10.47 0.76 -5.20
N SER A 180 10.50 2.00 -5.71
CA SER A 180 10.01 2.32 -7.05
C SER A 180 10.74 1.52 -8.14
N ARG A 181 9.98 1.01 -9.10
CA ARG A 181 10.44 0.36 -10.33
C ARG A 181 10.10 1.22 -11.56
N SER A 182 10.03 2.54 -11.40
CA SER A 182 9.67 3.49 -12.47
C SER A 182 10.56 3.39 -13.71
N TYR A 183 11.85 3.06 -13.54
CA TYR A 183 12.81 2.89 -14.61
C TYR A 183 12.37 1.85 -15.66
N GLN A 184 11.56 0.87 -15.26
CA GLN A 184 11.04 -0.15 -16.20
C GLN A 184 10.13 0.44 -17.28
N ASN A 185 9.53 1.62 -17.06
CA ASN A 185 8.74 2.32 -18.08
C ASN A 185 9.60 2.86 -19.24
N PHE A 186 10.91 2.96 -19.04
CA PHE A 186 11.87 3.52 -20.01
C PHE A 186 12.69 2.44 -20.70
N ILE A 187 12.58 1.18 -20.29
CA ILE A 187 13.20 0.04 -20.98
C ILE A 187 12.34 -0.26 -22.20
N LYS A 188 12.88 -0.02 -23.40
CA LYS A 188 12.21 -0.41 -24.65
C LYS A 188 12.07 -1.93 -24.67
N SER A 189 10.84 -2.42 -24.83
CA SER A 189 10.60 -3.82 -25.20
C SER A 189 11.26 -4.05 -26.56
N SER A 190 12.33 -4.85 -26.57
CA SER A 190 12.98 -5.31 -27.81
C SER A 190 12.19 -6.41 -28.48
#